data_5557a12ade669fc47438ec5135a1e795
#
_entry.id   5557a12ade669fc47438ec5135a1e795
#
_cell.length_a   1.000
_cell.length_b   1.000
_cell.length_c   1.000
_cell.angle_alpha   90.00
_cell.angle_beta   90.00
_cell.angle_gamma   90.00
#
_symmetry.space_group_name_H-M   'P 1'
#
loop_
_entity.id
_entity.type
_entity.pdbx_description
1 polymer ?
#
loop_
_entity_poly.entity_id
_entity_poly.type
_entity_poly.pdbx_seq_one_letter_code
_entity_poly.pdbx_strand_id
1 'polypeptide(L)'
;MTSSNNKISAQDIARERIDFPVWDADSHLYESEEAFLRYLPKKFAKDFQFVEAKGRKKLAIDGVLTDYIPNPDFAVVAAPGAHEKWYRGQNYEGLSMRELSGKPLAPPEPWRTGRGKLAELDQQGIHASMVFPTLASVVEARLGHKPDAIAGLFASLNSWVEDEWGFSRSERLYPVAMINLSDVTLAVRELELALRRGARVVGVRPAPVPGPLGGRSLGDREFDPFWARVEEAGIFVCLHASDSGYDDLSRRWEGGAKEWIPFEPTPFKACLDALGRAISDSLSALICHGVFERFPNVRVASVENGAHWLPPLLQRLERVYGQMPGHFKRHPVEQFRQHIYVVPFYEDNIRELAELIPVERILFGSDFPHPEGLPHPLDYIREFSVLGDAEIEKVMSSNLQGLLRGDRG
;
A
#
# COMPACT_ATOMS: atom_id res chain seq x y z
N MET A 1 -3.15 -46.56 28.03
CA MET A 1 -4.07 -45.54 27.51
C MET A 1 -3.54 -44.18 27.91
N THR A 2 -2.71 -43.60 27.08
CA THR A 2 -2.16 -42.25 27.29
C THR A 2 -3.06 -41.26 26.57
N SER A 3 -3.88 -40.53 27.32
CA SER A 3 -4.66 -39.43 26.78
C SER A 3 -3.69 -38.31 26.35
N SER A 4 -3.51 -38.15 25.05
CA SER A 4 -2.90 -36.96 24.49
C SER A 4 -3.88 -35.81 24.72
N ASN A 5 -3.63 -35.02 25.77
CA ASN A 5 -4.21 -33.69 25.89
C ASN A 5 -3.66 -32.85 24.71
N ASN A 6 -4.36 -32.80 23.62
CA ASN A 6 -4.21 -31.76 22.59
C ASN A 6 -4.52 -30.43 23.28
N LYS A 7 -3.51 -29.71 23.75
CA LYS A 7 -3.66 -28.31 24.10
C LYS A 7 -3.88 -27.58 22.80
N ILE A 8 -5.13 -27.20 22.50
CA ILE A 8 -5.47 -26.27 21.43
C ILE A 8 -4.56 -25.04 21.63
N SER A 9 -3.80 -24.68 20.60
CA SER A 9 -2.92 -23.52 20.69
C SER A 9 -3.75 -22.24 20.76
N ALA A 10 -3.19 -21.17 21.31
CA ALA A 10 -3.86 -19.87 21.28
C ALA A 10 -4.16 -19.43 19.83
N GLN A 11 -3.40 -19.93 18.86
CA GLN A 11 -3.62 -19.75 17.42
C GLN A 11 -4.90 -20.40 16.93
N ASP A 12 -5.13 -21.65 17.33
CA ASP A 12 -6.32 -22.38 16.90
C ASP A 12 -7.58 -21.75 17.50
N ILE A 13 -7.52 -21.34 18.78
CA ILE A 13 -8.64 -20.64 19.45
C ILE A 13 -8.97 -19.30 18.77
N ALA A 14 -7.95 -18.53 18.36
CA ALA A 14 -8.17 -17.26 17.68
C ALA A 14 -8.78 -17.47 16.29
N ARG A 15 -8.34 -18.48 15.53
CA ARG A 15 -8.90 -18.81 14.21
C ARG A 15 -10.32 -19.37 14.27
N GLU A 16 -10.69 -20.08 15.35
CA GLU A 16 -12.06 -20.56 15.58
C GLU A 16 -13.09 -19.43 15.70
N ARG A 17 -12.66 -18.19 15.95
CA ARG A 17 -13.53 -17.00 15.96
C ARG A 17 -13.89 -16.49 14.56
N ILE A 18 -13.29 -17.04 13.49
CA ILE A 18 -13.55 -16.61 12.11
C ILE A 18 -14.60 -17.53 11.51
N ASP A 19 -15.87 -17.13 11.58
CA ASP A 19 -17.02 -17.79 10.96
C ASP A 19 -17.66 -16.96 9.83
N PHE A 20 -16.93 -15.92 9.38
CA PHE A 20 -17.33 -14.97 8.34
C PHE A 20 -16.28 -14.92 7.20
N PRO A 21 -16.66 -14.45 6.00
CA PRO A 21 -15.75 -14.33 4.88
C PRO A 21 -14.70 -13.22 5.14
N VAL A 22 -13.41 -13.56 5.14
CA VAL A 22 -12.33 -12.62 5.35
C VAL A 22 -11.99 -11.88 4.06
N TRP A 23 -11.82 -10.57 4.15
CA TRP A 23 -11.44 -9.67 3.06
C TRP A 23 -10.12 -8.97 3.39
N ASP A 24 -9.13 -9.15 2.52
CA ASP A 24 -7.77 -8.67 2.70
C ASP A 24 -7.54 -7.38 1.90
N ALA A 25 -7.25 -6.30 2.58
CA ALA A 25 -7.04 -4.98 1.98
C ALA A 25 -5.60 -4.77 1.48
N ASP A 26 -4.72 -5.74 1.67
CA ASP A 26 -3.32 -5.62 1.32
C ASP A 26 -2.69 -6.97 1.00
N SER A 27 -2.58 -7.27 -0.27
CA SER A 27 -1.76 -8.38 -0.75
C SER A 27 -1.07 -8.00 -2.05
N HIS A 28 -0.06 -8.77 -2.43
CA HIS A 28 0.81 -8.39 -3.54
C HIS A 28 0.88 -9.44 -4.65
N LEU A 29 1.22 -8.96 -5.83
CA LEU A 29 1.69 -9.73 -6.97
C LEU A 29 3.15 -9.37 -7.27
N TYR A 30 3.91 -10.34 -7.78
CA TYR A 30 5.25 -10.09 -8.32
C TYR A 30 5.18 -10.01 -9.83
N GLU A 31 5.43 -8.80 -10.37
CA GLU A 31 5.38 -8.53 -11.79
C GLU A 31 6.50 -9.26 -12.55
N SER A 32 6.21 -9.69 -13.76
CA SER A 32 7.23 -10.01 -14.74
C SER A 32 7.76 -8.74 -15.43
N GLU A 33 8.90 -8.84 -16.13
CA GLU A 33 9.41 -7.73 -16.94
C GLU A 33 8.37 -7.22 -17.95
N GLU A 34 7.52 -8.12 -18.47
CA GLU A 34 6.47 -7.79 -19.43
C GLU A 34 5.40 -6.86 -18.85
N ALA A 35 5.21 -6.84 -17.53
CA ALA A 35 4.21 -6.00 -16.90
C ALA A 35 4.38 -4.52 -17.27
N PHE A 36 5.62 -4.07 -17.35
CA PHE A 36 5.92 -2.69 -17.73
C PHE A 36 6.26 -2.54 -19.21
N LEU A 37 6.75 -3.58 -19.89
CA LEU A 37 7.32 -3.47 -21.23
C LEU A 37 6.36 -3.88 -22.36
N ARG A 38 5.39 -4.77 -22.10
CA ARG A 38 4.51 -5.35 -23.11
C ARG A 38 3.76 -4.28 -23.94
N TYR A 39 3.25 -3.26 -23.28
CA TYR A 39 2.47 -2.18 -23.90
C TYR A 39 3.17 -0.82 -23.88
N LEU A 40 4.44 -0.79 -23.43
CA LEU A 40 5.18 0.46 -23.32
C LEU A 40 5.47 1.06 -24.70
N PRO A 41 5.10 2.32 -24.95
CA PRO A 41 5.48 2.98 -26.18
C PRO A 41 7.01 3.03 -26.37
N LYS A 42 7.48 2.70 -27.57
CA LYS A 42 8.93 2.60 -27.89
C LYS A 42 9.76 3.83 -27.49
N LYS A 43 9.13 5.03 -27.52
CA LYS A 43 9.81 6.28 -27.12
C LYS A 43 10.26 6.29 -25.66
N PHE A 44 9.62 5.49 -24.79
CA PHE A 44 9.95 5.38 -23.37
C PHE A 44 10.82 4.15 -23.01
N ALA A 45 11.18 3.34 -23.99
CA ALA A 45 11.95 2.10 -23.74
C ALA A 45 13.31 2.32 -23.06
N LYS A 46 13.86 3.53 -23.09
CA LYS A 46 15.09 3.89 -22.40
C LYS A 46 14.89 4.38 -20.96
N ASP A 47 13.66 4.72 -20.62
CA ASP A 47 13.34 5.27 -19.30
C ASP A 47 13.13 4.17 -18.25
N PHE A 48 12.86 2.92 -18.69
CA PHE A 48 12.69 1.78 -17.80
C PHE A 48 13.25 0.51 -18.46
N GLN A 49 14.34 -0.02 -17.91
CA GLN A 49 15.07 -1.13 -18.50
C GLN A 49 15.52 -2.15 -17.46
N PHE A 50 15.32 -3.43 -17.76
CA PHE A 50 16.01 -4.50 -17.07
C PHE A 50 17.38 -4.71 -17.74
N VAL A 51 18.44 -4.67 -16.95
CA VAL A 51 19.83 -4.76 -17.43
C VAL A 51 20.63 -5.78 -16.63
N GLU A 52 21.60 -6.41 -17.26
CA GLU A 52 22.55 -7.29 -16.58
C GLU A 52 23.70 -6.46 -15.98
N ALA A 53 23.87 -6.54 -14.66
CA ALA A 53 24.97 -5.89 -13.97
C ALA A 53 25.58 -6.84 -12.92
N LYS A 54 26.88 -7.10 -13.01
CA LYS A 54 27.61 -8.01 -12.10
C LYS A 54 26.96 -9.40 -11.96
N GLY A 55 26.47 -9.96 -13.09
CA GLY A 55 25.82 -11.28 -13.14
C GLY A 55 24.46 -11.35 -12.45
N ARG A 56 23.78 -10.22 -12.27
CA ARG A 56 22.44 -10.13 -11.73
C ARG A 56 21.60 -9.19 -12.58
N LYS A 57 20.32 -9.49 -12.67
CA LYS A 57 19.36 -8.59 -13.27
C LYS A 57 19.13 -7.40 -12.34
N LYS A 58 19.16 -6.20 -12.89
CA LYS A 58 18.94 -4.94 -12.21
C LYS A 58 17.93 -4.09 -12.98
N LEU A 59 17.28 -3.17 -12.30
CA LEU A 59 16.41 -2.20 -12.91
C LEU A 59 17.16 -0.87 -13.09
N ALA A 60 17.18 -0.35 -14.30
CA ALA A 60 17.62 1.01 -14.61
C ALA A 60 16.40 1.88 -14.92
N ILE A 61 16.21 2.95 -14.15
CA ILE A 61 15.18 3.94 -14.37
C ILE A 61 15.89 5.24 -14.74
N ASP A 62 15.51 5.83 -15.88
CA ASP A 62 16.17 7.03 -16.45
C ASP A 62 17.69 6.86 -16.59
N GLY A 63 18.14 5.65 -16.99
CA GLY A 63 19.54 5.32 -17.16
C GLY A 63 20.33 5.12 -15.86
N VAL A 64 19.70 5.21 -14.70
CA VAL A 64 20.33 5.03 -13.38
C VAL A 64 19.85 3.72 -12.77
N LEU A 65 20.81 2.88 -12.33
CA LEU A 65 20.49 1.65 -11.61
C LEU A 65 19.80 2.00 -10.28
N THR A 66 18.72 1.29 -9.99
CA THR A 66 18.04 1.35 -8.70
C THR A 66 18.25 0.06 -7.91
N ASP A 67 18.51 0.19 -6.64
CA ASP A 67 18.59 -0.91 -5.68
C ASP A 67 17.42 -0.89 -4.70
N TYR A 68 16.37 -0.08 -4.95
CA TYR A 68 15.19 -0.02 -4.11
C TYR A 68 14.53 -1.40 -3.98
N ILE A 69 14.41 -2.13 -5.09
CA ILE A 69 14.07 -3.56 -5.06
C ILE A 69 15.31 -4.34 -5.56
N PRO A 70 16.00 -5.08 -4.67
CA PRO A 70 17.27 -5.71 -4.99
C PRO A 70 17.20 -6.75 -6.14
N ASN A 71 16.06 -7.46 -6.24
CA ASN A 71 15.79 -8.50 -7.25
C ASN A 71 14.54 -8.11 -8.06
N PRO A 72 14.62 -7.15 -8.98
CA PRO A 72 13.46 -6.56 -9.65
C PRO A 72 12.75 -7.50 -10.63
N ASP A 73 13.32 -8.66 -10.95
CA ASP A 73 12.67 -9.73 -11.71
C ASP A 73 11.97 -10.76 -10.80
N PHE A 74 12.09 -10.58 -9.49
CA PHE A 74 11.55 -11.50 -8.48
C PHE A 74 11.92 -12.98 -8.74
N ALA A 75 13.09 -13.24 -9.34
CA ALA A 75 13.56 -14.62 -9.53
C ALA A 75 13.73 -15.36 -8.21
N VAL A 76 14.11 -14.62 -7.17
CA VAL A 76 14.14 -15.09 -5.78
C VAL A 76 13.65 -13.97 -4.85
N VAL A 77 12.95 -14.39 -3.79
CA VAL A 77 12.40 -13.50 -2.75
C VAL A 77 12.65 -14.09 -1.35
N ALA A 78 12.49 -13.28 -0.30
CA ALA A 78 12.45 -13.79 1.06
C ALA A 78 11.11 -14.47 1.34
N ALA A 79 11.07 -15.36 2.32
CA ALA A 79 9.83 -16.01 2.73
C ALA A 79 8.87 -15.01 3.43
N PRO A 80 7.54 -15.14 3.25
CA PRO A 80 6.59 -14.37 4.04
C PRO A 80 6.84 -14.50 5.54
N GLY A 81 6.77 -13.38 6.27
CA GLY A 81 7.03 -13.34 7.70
C GLY A 81 8.49 -13.43 8.13
N ALA A 82 9.44 -13.45 7.17
CA ALA A 82 10.86 -13.54 7.52
C ALA A 82 11.35 -12.39 8.41
N HIS A 83 10.71 -11.23 8.31
CA HIS A 83 11.06 -10.03 9.06
C HIS A 83 10.20 -9.79 10.31
N GLU A 84 9.28 -10.70 10.68
CA GLU A 84 8.36 -10.53 11.82
C GLU A 84 9.09 -10.18 13.11
N LYS A 85 10.20 -10.87 13.46
CA LYS A 85 10.99 -10.57 14.67
C LYS A 85 11.54 -9.15 14.68
N TRP A 86 11.90 -8.63 13.51
CA TRP A 86 12.40 -7.27 13.38
C TRP A 86 11.30 -6.25 13.69
N TYR A 87 10.18 -6.34 13.00
CA TYR A 87 9.08 -5.40 13.16
C TYR A 87 8.47 -5.45 14.56
N ARG A 88 8.40 -6.61 15.18
CA ARG A 88 7.99 -6.76 16.59
C ARG A 88 9.02 -6.26 17.61
N GLY A 89 10.17 -5.74 17.19
CA GLY A 89 11.24 -5.32 18.09
C GLY A 89 11.87 -6.47 18.89
N GLN A 90 11.83 -7.69 18.35
CA GLN A 90 12.28 -8.93 19.01
C GLN A 90 13.59 -9.48 18.40
N ASN A 91 14.32 -8.66 17.66
CA ASN A 91 15.62 -9.05 17.07
C ASN A 91 16.73 -9.04 18.11
N TYR A 92 16.59 -9.84 19.18
CA TYR A 92 17.53 -9.88 20.29
C TYR A 92 18.91 -10.43 19.91
N GLU A 93 19.01 -11.16 18.80
CA GLU A 93 20.25 -11.70 18.25
C GLU A 93 21.05 -10.65 17.47
N GLY A 94 20.44 -9.50 17.15
CA GLY A 94 21.08 -8.42 16.39
C GLY A 94 21.35 -8.77 14.92
N LEU A 95 20.50 -9.62 14.31
CA LEU A 95 20.65 -10.04 12.93
C LEU A 95 20.35 -8.88 11.97
N SER A 96 21.09 -8.80 10.87
CA SER A 96 20.78 -7.90 9.76
C SER A 96 19.49 -8.33 9.04
N MET A 97 18.85 -7.43 8.31
CA MET A 97 17.67 -7.77 7.47
C MET A 97 17.97 -8.89 6.49
N ARG A 98 19.18 -8.94 5.95
CA ARG A 98 19.63 -10.01 5.05
C ARG A 98 19.68 -11.37 5.76
N GLU A 99 20.17 -11.42 7.00
CA GLU A 99 20.21 -12.66 7.79
C GLU A 99 18.82 -13.10 8.18
N LEU A 100 17.94 -12.16 8.58
CA LEU A 100 16.53 -12.43 8.86
C LEU A 100 15.78 -12.96 7.64
N SER A 101 16.06 -12.43 6.43
CA SER A 101 15.47 -12.92 5.18
C SER A 101 15.76 -14.40 4.91
N GLY A 102 16.81 -14.96 5.50
CA GLY A 102 17.14 -16.36 5.45
C GLY A 102 17.48 -16.86 4.03
N LYS A 103 17.10 -18.12 3.74
CA LYS A 103 17.34 -18.72 2.42
C LYS A 103 16.31 -18.19 1.42
N PRO A 104 16.76 -17.57 0.31
CA PRO A 104 15.86 -17.14 -0.73
C PRO A 104 15.06 -18.30 -1.34
N LEU A 105 13.82 -18.05 -1.72
CA LEU A 105 12.94 -18.99 -2.41
C LEU A 105 12.53 -18.45 -3.79
N ALA A 106 12.28 -19.34 -4.73
CA ALA A 106 11.63 -18.98 -5.98
C ALA A 106 10.14 -18.78 -5.70
N PRO A 107 9.55 -17.60 -6.06
CA PRO A 107 8.12 -17.36 -5.83
C PRO A 107 7.31 -18.43 -6.57
N PRO A 108 6.33 -19.05 -5.89
CA PRO A 108 5.42 -19.99 -6.53
C PRO A 108 4.46 -19.27 -7.50
N GLU A 109 3.84 -20.03 -8.39
CA GLU A 109 2.91 -19.52 -9.40
C GLU A 109 1.77 -18.64 -8.81
N PRO A 110 1.18 -18.95 -7.64
CA PRO A 110 0.16 -18.10 -7.02
C PRO A 110 0.54 -16.63 -6.81
N TRP A 111 1.80 -16.33 -6.66
CA TRP A 111 2.25 -14.94 -6.45
C TRP A 111 2.45 -14.17 -7.76
N ARG A 112 2.24 -14.86 -8.90
CA ARG A 112 2.49 -14.33 -10.24
C ARG A 112 1.26 -14.35 -11.16
N THR A 113 0.21 -15.06 -10.79
CA THR A 113 -0.98 -15.23 -11.62
C THR A 113 -2.27 -15.11 -10.83
N GLY A 114 -3.30 -14.51 -11.44
CA GLY A 114 -4.60 -14.37 -10.78
C GLY A 114 -5.28 -15.71 -10.48
N ARG A 115 -5.10 -16.74 -11.33
CA ARG A 115 -5.65 -18.09 -11.08
C ARG A 115 -4.99 -18.72 -9.86
N GLY A 116 -3.68 -18.65 -9.79
CA GLY A 116 -2.92 -19.20 -8.67
C GLY A 116 -3.28 -18.48 -7.37
N LYS A 117 -3.42 -17.16 -7.41
CA LYS A 117 -3.81 -16.36 -6.24
C LYS A 117 -5.17 -16.78 -5.69
N LEU A 118 -6.17 -17.04 -6.53
CA LEU A 118 -7.46 -17.54 -6.07
C LEU A 118 -7.34 -18.87 -5.31
N ALA A 119 -6.54 -19.81 -5.82
CA ALA A 119 -6.30 -21.09 -5.14
C ALA A 119 -5.54 -20.92 -3.81
N GLU A 120 -4.64 -19.93 -3.75
CA GLU A 120 -3.92 -19.58 -2.52
C GLU A 120 -4.85 -18.97 -1.48
N LEU A 121 -5.74 -18.05 -1.87
CA LEU A 121 -6.75 -17.48 -0.98
C LEU A 121 -7.64 -18.59 -0.35
N ASP A 122 -8.03 -19.60 -1.15
CA ASP A 122 -8.79 -20.75 -0.63
C ASP A 122 -7.99 -21.52 0.43
N GLN A 123 -6.69 -21.73 0.22
CA GLN A 123 -5.80 -22.39 1.18
C GLN A 123 -5.59 -21.57 2.46
N GLN A 124 -5.56 -20.25 2.32
CA GLN A 124 -5.38 -19.32 3.44
C GLN A 124 -6.69 -19.04 4.21
N GLY A 125 -7.85 -19.45 3.68
CA GLY A 125 -9.15 -19.13 4.26
C GLY A 125 -9.58 -17.66 4.04
N ILE A 126 -9.04 -17.00 3.02
CA ILE A 126 -9.37 -15.63 2.63
C ILE A 126 -10.40 -15.65 1.50
N HIS A 127 -11.51 -14.94 1.69
CA HIS A 127 -12.58 -14.90 0.69
C HIS A 127 -12.20 -14.03 -0.51
N ALA A 128 -11.68 -12.82 -0.26
CA ALA A 128 -11.32 -11.86 -1.31
C ALA A 128 -10.15 -10.99 -0.90
N SER A 129 -9.42 -10.47 -1.88
CA SER A 129 -8.26 -9.62 -1.61
C SER A 129 -8.09 -8.52 -2.65
N MET A 130 -7.67 -7.33 -2.18
CA MET A 130 -7.01 -6.35 -3.02
C MET A 130 -5.60 -6.87 -3.36
N VAL A 131 -5.14 -6.55 -4.57
CA VAL A 131 -3.82 -7.03 -5.04
C VAL A 131 -3.03 -5.87 -5.62
N PHE A 132 -1.91 -5.56 -5.00
CA PHE A 132 -1.03 -4.46 -5.39
C PHE A 132 0.15 -4.97 -6.23
N PRO A 133 0.58 -4.21 -7.24
CA PRO A 133 1.86 -4.42 -7.88
C PRO A 133 3.00 -3.98 -6.96
N THR A 134 4.06 -4.78 -6.86
CA THR A 134 5.20 -4.51 -5.97
C THR A 134 6.19 -3.52 -6.60
N LEU A 135 6.56 -3.74 -7.88
CA LEU A 135 7.60 -2.95 -8.56
C LEU A 135 7.09 -1.55 -8.96
N ALA A 136 5.77 -1.35 -9.06
CA ALA A 136 5.19 -0.04 -9.38
C ALA A 136 5.58 1.05 -8.38
N SER A 137 5.84 0.68 -7.13
CA SER A 137 6.19 1.58 -6.03
C SER A 137 7.44 2.44 -6.27
N VAL A 138 8.33 2.03 -7.19
CA VAL A 138 9.61 2.72 -7.43
C VAL A 138 9.63 3.64 -8.65
N VAL A 139 8.60 3.61 -9.49
CA VAL A 139 8.61 4.27 -10.81
C VAL A 139 8.59 5.80 -10.70
N GLU A 140 7.66 6.32 -9.91
CA GLU A 140 7.34 7.75 -9.90
C GLU A 140 8.44 8.62 -9.31
N ALA A 141 9.10 8.16 -8.25
CA ALA A 141 10.17 8.91 -7.59
C ALA A 141 11.33 9.21 -8.53
N ARG A 142 11.64 8.26 -9.41
CA ARG A 142 12.78 8.35 -10.34
C ARG A 142 12.47 9.09 -11.63
N LEU A 143 11.20 9.10 -12.04
CA LEU A 143 10.73 9.71 -13.31
C LEU A 143 9.92 10.98 -13.13
N GLY A 144 9.92 11.58 -11.94
CA GLY A 144 9.09 12.77 -11.64
C GLY A 144 9.25 13.94 -12.63
N HIS A 145 10.38 14.05 -13.31
CA HIS A 145 10.64 15.04 -14.35
C HIS A 145 10.17 14.60 -15.76
N LYS A 146 9.60 13.38 -15.91
CA LYS A 146 9.10 12.80 -17.16
C LYS A 146 7.66 12.27 -16.98
N PRO A 147 6.67 13.12 -16.76
CA PRO A 147 5.29 12.71 -16.49
C PRO A 147 4.70 11.81 -17.57
N ASP A 148 5.01 12.06 -18.84
CA ASP A 148 4.57 11.22 -19.98
C ASP A 148 5.12 9.79 -19.91
N ALA A 149 6.37 9.63 -19.42
CA ALA A 149 6.98 8.31 -19.29
C ALA A 149 6.33 7.53 -18.15
N ILE A 150 6.04 8.17 -17.01
CA ILE A 150 5.30 7.55 -15.91
C ILE A 150 3.91 7.11 -16.39
N ALA A 151 3.17 8.00 -17.05
CA ALA A 151 1.86 7.70 -17.58
C ALA A 151 1.90 6.53 -18.58
N GLY A 152 2.91 6.48 -19.45
CA GLY A 152 3.13 5.36 -20.38
C GLY A 152 3.43 4.04 -19.68
N LEU A 153 4.22 4.07 -18.60
CA LEU A 153 4.56 2.89 -17.80
C LEU A 153 3.34 2.36 -17.03
N PHE A 154 2.58 3.24 -16.39
CA PHE A 154 1.38 2.81 -15.67
C PHE A 154 0.27 2.34 -16.60
N ALA A 155 0.10 2.96 -17.78
CA ALA A 155 -0.82 2.45 -18.79
C ALA A 155 -0.42 1.05 -19.28
N SER A 156 0.89 0.78 -19.44
CA SER A 156 1.40 -0.55 -19.77
C SER A 156 1.12 -1.55 -18.65
N LEU A 157 1.46 -1.19 -17.41
CA LEU A 157 1.22 -2.00 -16.22
C LEU A 157 -0.28 -2.33 -16.05
N ASN A 158 -1.15 -1.33 -16.07
CA ASN A 158 -2.59 -1.52 -15.91
C ASN A 158 -3.19 -2.39 -17.03
N SER A 159 -2.65 -2.29 -18.25
CA SER A 159 -3.08 -3.15 -19.35
C SER A 159 -2.62 -4.59 -19.16
N TRP A 160 -1.40 -4.80 -18.67
CA TRP A 160 -0.90 -6.13 -18.32
C TRP A 160 -1.67 -6.73 -17.13
N VAL A 161 -1.98 -5.92 -16.10
CA VAL A 161 -2.82 -6.35 -14.97
C VAL A 161 -4.20 -6.78 -15.45
N GLU A 162 -4.82 -6.06 -16.37
CA GLU A 162 -6.10 -6.47 -16.97
C GLU A 162 -5.98 -7.82 -17.70
N ASP A 163 -4.91 -8.02 -18.47
CA ASP A 163 -4.74 -9.25 -19.24
C ASP A 163 -4.48 -10.48 -18.36
N GLU A 164 -3.63 -10.35 -17.34
CA GLU A 164 -3.17 -11.48 -16.53
C GLU A 164 -4.04 -11.71 -15.28
N TRP A 165 -4.53 -10.63 -14.67
CA TRP A 165 -5.29 -10.67 -13.41
C TRP A 165 -6.76 -10.32 -13.61
N GLY A 166 -7.06 -9.30 -14.42
CA GLY A 166 -8.40 -8.81 -14.74
C GLY A 166 -9.07 -8.03 -13.61
N PHE A 167 -9.42 -6.79 -13.87
CA PHE A 167 -10.07 -5.93 -12.86
C PHE A 167 -11.48 -6.39 -12.46
N SER A 168 -12.13 -7.18 -13.33
CA SER A 168 -13.51 -7.65 -13.11
C SER A 168 -13.73 -9.14 -13.39
N ARG A 169 -12.66 -9.93 -13.53
CA ARG A 169 -12.77 -11.38 -13.81
C ARG A 169 -13.27 -12.19 -12.64
N SER A 170 -13.11 -11.68 -11.44
CA SER A 170 -13.48 -12.35 -10.22
C SER A 170 -14.03 -11.33 -9.21
N GLU A 171 -15.07 -11.71 -8.48
CA GLU A 171 -15.53 -10.91 -7.33
C GLU A 171 -14.68 -11.13 -6.07
N ARG A 172 -13.55 -11.82 -6.23
CA ARG A 172 -12.63 -12.19 -5.13
C ARG A 172 -11.24 -11.55 -5.27
N LEU A 173 -10.87 -11.10 -6.48
CA LEU A 173 -9.60 -10.39 -6.72
C LEU A 173 -9.89 -8.97 -7.20
N TYR A 174 -9.30 -8.03 -6.53
CA TYR A 174 -9.43 -6.60 -6.80
C TYR A 174 -8.04 -5.99 -7.07
N PRO A 175 -7.47 -6.24 -8.26
CA PRO A 175 -6.20 -5.61 -8.61
C PRO A 175 -6.31 -4.10 -8.58
N VAL A 176 -5.28 -3.44 -8.04
CA VAL A 176 -5.25 -1.99 -7.90
C VAL A 176 -4.68 -1.37 -9.16
N ALA A 177 -5.45 -0.49 -9.82
CA ALA A 177 -4.96 0.25 -10.98
C ALA A 177 -4.10 1.43 -10.52
N MET A 178 -2.86 1.53 -11.00
CA MET A 178 -1.94 2.60 -10.62
C MET A 178 -2.20 3.87 -11.44
N ILE A 179 -2.37 5.00 -10.76
CA ILE A 179 -2.64 6.30 -11.38
C ILE A 179 -1.57 7.31 -10.94
N ASN A 180 -0.96 7.99 -11.91
CA ASN A 180 -0.05 9.10 -11.67
C ASN A 180 -0.72 10.44 -11.93
N LEU A 181 -0.60 11.39 -11.00
CA LEU A 181 -1.24 12.70 -11.08
C LEU A 181 -0.36 13.79 -11.72
N SER A 182 0.87 13.49 -12.16
CA SER A 182 1.78 14.51 -12.71
C SER A 182 1.20 15.25 -13.92
N ASP A 183 0.36 14.59 -14.71
CA ASP A 183 -0.50 15.18 -15.73
C ASP A 183 -1.94 14.76 -15.47
N VAL A 184 -2.79 15.71 -15.08
CA VAL A 184 -4.18 15.43 -14.69
C VAL A 184 -5.02 14.91 -15.86
N THR A 185 -4.74 15.33 -17.08
CA THR A 185 -5.48 14.87 -18.27
C THR A 185 -5.20 13.38 -18.54
N LEU A 186 -3.92 12.99 -18.46
CA LEU A 186 -3.52 11.60 -18.59
C LEU A 186 -4.03 10.75 -17.41
N ALA A 187 -4.01 11.29 -16.19
CA ALA A 187 -4.53 10.62 -15.00
C ALA A 187 -6.03 10.31 -15.12
N VAL A 188 -6.85 11.29 -15.52
CA VAL A 188 -8.28 11.09 -15.73
C VAL A 188 -8.54 10.08 -16.85
N ARG A 189 -7.78 10.17 -17.95
CA ARG A 189 -7.90 9.20 -19.05
C ARG A 189 -7.60 7.78 -18.60
N GLU A 190 -6.54 7.57 -17.81
CA GLU A 190 -6.18 6.25 -17.31
C GLU A 190 -7.21 5.75 -16.30
N LEU A 191 -7.71 6.61 -15.41
CA LEU A 191 -8.81 6.30 -14.51
C LEU A 191 -10.05 5.82 -15.28
N GLU A 192 -10.43 6.52 -16.36
CA GLU A 192 -11.55 6.12 -17.22
C GLU A 192 -11.33 4.75 -17.87
N LEU A 193 -10.10 4.45 -18.28
CA LEU A 193 -9.76 3.14 -18.83
C LEU A 193 -9.89 2.04 -17.78
N ALA A 194 -9.35 2.26 -16.58
CA ALA A 194 -9.45 1.32 -15.48
C ALA A 194 -10.91 1.07 -15.05
N LEU A 195 -11.73 2.13 -14.95
CA LEU A 195 -13.16 2.03 -14.62
C LEU A 195 -13.94 1.23 -15.68
N ARG A 196 -13.70 1.47 -16.98
CA ARG A 196 -14.33 0.67 -18.04
C ARG A 196 -13.97 -0.80 -18.02
N ARG A 197 -12.79 -1.14 -17.49
CA ARG A 197 -12.33 -2.53 -17.29
C ARG A 197 -12.81 -3.12 -15.97
N GLY A 198 -13.53 -2.34 -15.15
CA GLY A 198 -14.17 -2.78 -13.91
C GLY A 198 -13.33 -2.59 -12.65
N ALA A 199 -12.26 -1.79 -12.69
CA ALA A 199 -11.50 -1.45 -11.49
C ALA A 199 -12.40 -0.81 -10.44
N ARG A 200 -12.24 -1.23 -9.17
CA ARG A 200 -12.99 -0.76 -8.00
C ARG A 200 -12.15 0.07 -7.05
N VAL A 201 -10.86 0.07 -7.27
CA VAL A 201 -9.87 0.76 -6.44
C VAL A 201 -8.72 1.22 -7.33
N VAL A 202 -8.15 2.37 -6.99
CA VAL A 202 -6.96 2.91 -7.66
C VAL A 202 -5.89 3.26 -6.65
N GLY A 203 -4.62 3.08 -7.03
CA GLY A 203 -3.46 3.42 -6.22
C GLY A 203 -2.87 4.76 -6.66
N VAL A 204 -2.59 5.63 -5.70
CA VAL A 204 -1.87 6.88 -5.88
C VAL A 204 -0.72 6.94 -4.88
N ARG A 205 0.44 7.40 -5.30
CA ARG A 205 1.63 7.51 -4.45
C ARG A 205 1.41 8.50 -3.30
N PRO A 206 1.70 8.15 -2.04
CA PRO A 206 1.64 9.06 -0.89
C PRO A 206 2.85 10.02 -0.89
N ALA A 207 2.85 10.99 -1.77
CA ALA A 207 3.92 11.96 -1.91
C ALA A 207 3.43 13.22 -2.64
N PRO A 208 4.17 14.34 -2.56
CA PRO A 208 3.91 15.47 -3.43
C PRO A 208 3.97 15.06 -4.90
N VAL A 209 3.00 15.51 -5.69
CA VAL A 209 2.96 15.25 -7.13
C VAL A 209 4.04 16.07 -7.82
N PRO A 210 4.94 15.46 -8.61
CA PRO A 210 5.98 16.20 -9.31
C PRO A 210 5.42 17.31 -10.22
N GLY A 211 6.11 18.46 -10.28
CA GLY A 211 5.74 19.58 -11.10
C GLY A 211 6.94 20.47 -11.47
N PRO A 212 6.77 21.41 -12.41
CA PRO A 212 7.86 22.24 -12.94
C PRO A 212 8.59 23.10 -11.90
N LEU A 213 7.88 23.46 -10.83
CA LEU A 213 8.41 24.31 -9.75
C LEU A 213 8.65 23.54 -8.44
N GLY A 214 8.68 22.20 -8.51
CA GLY A 214 8.77 21.32 -7.35
C GLY A 214 7.53 20.45 -7.18
N GLY A 215 7.23 20.04 -5.95
CA GLY A 215 6.05 19.26 -5.66
C GLY A 215 4.75 20.08 -5.62
N ARG A 216 3.64 19.45 -5.98
CA ARG A 216 2.28 19.97 -5.81
C ARG A 216 1.55 19.10 -4.79
N SER A 217 0.65 19.71 -4.01
CA SER A 217 -0.18 18.97 -3.09
C SER A 217 -1.12 18.00 -3.82
N LEU A 218 -1.36 16.81 -3.28
CA LEU A 218 -2.45 15.93 -3.73
C LEU A 218 -3.84 16.62 -3.65
N GLY A 219 -3.97 17.63 -2.79
CA GLY A 219 -5.19 18.43 -2.62
C GLY A 219 -5.25 19.69 -3.49
N ASP A 220 -4.28 19.92 -4.39
CA ASP A 220 -4.31 21.06 -5.29
C ASP A 220 -5.56 20.98 -6.20
N ARG A 221 -6.14 22.16 -6.50
CA ARG A 221 -7.34 22.26 -7.33
C ARG A 221 -7.12 21.83 -8.78
N GLU A 222 -5.89 21.78 -9.22
CA GLU A 222 -5.52 21.20 -10.52
C GLU A 222 -6.00 19.74 -10.62
N PHE A 223 -6.04 19.02 -9.51
CA PHE A 223 -6.47 17.61 -9.45
C PHE A 223 -7.97 17.42 -9.18
N ASP A 224 -8.75 18.49 -9.09
CA ASP A 224 -10.19 18.42 -8.92
C ASP A 224 -10.90 17.53 -9.99
N PRO A 225 -10.49 17.54 -11.27
CA PRO A 225 -11.07 16.62 -12.26
C PRO A 225 -10.88 15.14 -11.94
N PHE A 226 -9.75 14.76 -11.33
CA PHE A 226 -9.50 13.40 -10.86
C PHE A 226 -10.38 13.05 -9.66
N TRP A 227 -10.40 13.91 -8.63
CA TRP A 227 -11.20 13.67 -7.42
C TRP A 227 -12.70 13.64 -7.71
N ALA A 228 -13.19 14.51 -8.57
CA ALA A 228 -14.59 14.52 -9.02
C ALA A 228 -14.96 13.19 -9.69
N ARG A 229 -14.06 12.66 -10.51
CA ARG A 229 -14.32 11.40 -11.21
C ARG A 229 -14.26 10.18 -10.29
N VAL A 230 -13.36 10.19 -9.31
CA VAL A 230 -13.32 9.18 -8.23
C VAL A 230 -14.63 9.17 -7.45
N GLU A 231 -15.12 10.36 -7.04
CA GLU A 231 -16.38 10.51 -6.32
C GLU A 231 -17.58 10.02 -7.14
N GLU A 232 -17.67 10.44 -8.40
CA GLU A 232 -18.75 10.05 -9.31
C GLU A 232 -18.79 8.53 -9.54
N ALA A 233 -17.62 7.90 -9.71
CA ALA A 233 -17.52 6.48 -9.89
C ALA A 233 -17.82 5.67 -8.62
N GLY A 234 -17.84 6.30 -7.44
CA GLY A 234 -18.06 5.64 -6.16
C GLY A 234 -16.94 4.66 -5.77
N ILE A 235 -15.76 4.80 -6.34
CA ILE A 235 -14.56 4.03 -5.98
C ILE A 235 -13.78 4.76 -4.86
N PHE A 236 -12.72 4.13 -4.37
CA PHE A 236 -11.82 4.76 -3.42
C PHE A 236 -10.37 4.75 -3.90
N VAL A 237 -9.56 5.59 -3.28
CA VAL A 237 -8.14 5.74 -3.58
C VAL A 237 -7.31 5.12 -2.46
N CYS A 238 -6.35 4.27 -2.81
CA CYS A 238 -5.32 3.80 -1.90
C CYS A 238 -4.08 4.67 -1.99
N LEU A 239 -3.59 5.09 -0.83
CA LEU A 239 -2.25 5.63 -0.64
C LEU A 239 -1.39 4.51 -0.05
N HIS A 240 -0.72 3.77 -0.93
CA HIS A 240 0.08 2.61 -0.57
C HIS A 240 1.53 2.98 -0.39
N ALA A 241 2.22 2.34 0.56
CA ALA A 241 3.66 2.49 0.78
C ALA A 241 4.43 2.42 -0.54
N SER A 242 5.35 3.35 -0.74
CA SER A 242 6.13 3.47 -1.98
C SER A 242 7.37 4.33 -1.76
N ASP A 243 8.27 4.39 -2.75
CA ASP A 243 9.34 5.40 -2.76
C ASP A 243 8.72 6.80 -2.82
N SER A 244 8.47 7.38 -1.65
CA SER A 244 7.86 8.71 -1.49
C SER A 244 8.85 9.86 -1.64
N GLY A 245 10.16 9.55 -1.81
CA GLY A 245 11.24 10.53 -1.84
C GLY A 245 11.76 10.95 -0.46
N TYR A 246 11.19 10.45 0.64
CA TYR A 246 11.68 10.74 2.00
C TYR A 246 13.02 10.08 2.30
N ASP A 247 13.40 9.07 1.55
CA ASP A 247 14.74 8.46 1.59
C ASP A 247 15.86 9.47 1.27
N ASP A 248 15.58 10.46 0.43
CA ASP A 248 16.54 11.54 0.16
C ASP A 248 16.81 12.41 1.41
N LEU A 249 15.84 12.53 2.32
CA LEU A 249 16.07 13.21 3.60
C LEU A 249 17.03 12.39 4.47
N SER A 250 16.80 11.08 4.61
CA SER A 250 17.70 10.18 5.33
C SER A 250 19.13 10.28 4.81
N ARG A 251 19.27 10.20 3.49
CA ARG A 251 20.57 10.30 2.80
C ARG A 251 21.30 11.60 3.11
N ARG A 252 20.61 12.72 3.18
CA ARG A 252 21.20 14.03 3.50
C ARG A 252 21.71 14.08 4.93
N TRP A 253 21.01 13.49 5.87
CA TRP A 253 21.42 13.42 7.28
C TRP A 253 22.58 12.45 7.52
N GLU A 254 22.61 11.33 6.81
CA GLU A 254 23.63 10.31 6.95
C GLU A 254 24.90 10.58 6.10
N GLY A 255 25.06 11.81 5.61
CA GLY A 255 26.30 12.29 4.99
C GLY A 255 26.55 11.78 3.58
N GLY A 256 25.53 11.30 2.87
CA GLY A 256 25.65 10.84 1.49
C GLY A 256 26.52 9.60 1.36
N ALA A 257 26.44 8.67 2.31
CA ALA A 257 27.23 7.43 2.35
C ALA A 257 27.29 6.76 0.99
N LYS A 258 28.46 6.27 0.60
CA LYS A 258 28.70 5.66 -0.71
C LYS A 258 27.89 4.37 -0.98
N GLU A 259 27.38 3.75 0.07
CA GLU A 259 26.66 2.47 0.06
C GLU A 259 25.32 2.60 0.79
N TRP A 260 24.55 3.65 0.47
CA TRP A 260 23.22 3.78 1.04
C TRP A 260 22.27 2.76 0.37
N ILE A 261 21.71 1.85 1.16
CA ILE A 261 20.73 0.85 0.72
C ILE A 261 19.38 1.22 1.30
N PRO A 262 18.33 1.39 0.48
CA PRO A 262 17.01 1.84 0.92
C PRO A 262 16.47 1.07 2.13
N PHE A 263 16.38 -0.23 2.03
CA PHE A 263 15.81 -1.09 3.08
C PHE A 263 16.82 -1.61 4.12
N GLU A 264 18.07 -1.17 4.10
CA GLU A 264 18.99 -1.48 5.19
C GLU A 264 18.73 -0.50 6.34
N PRO A 265 18.18 -0.98 7.47
CA PRO A 265 17.80 -0.09 8.57
C PRO A 265 19.04 0.45 9.28
N THR A 266 18.99 1.73 9.62
CA THR A 266 19.83 2.33 10.64
C THR A 266 18.93 2.87 11.76
N PRO A 267 19.44 3.10 12.98
CA PRO A 267 18.64 3.73 14.02
C PRO A 267 18.04 5.07 13.58
N PHE A 268 18.77 5.83 12.78
CA PHE A 268 18.28 7.12 12.25
C PHE A 268 17.17 6.92 11.22
N LYS A 269 17.30 5.98 10.27
CA LYS A 269 16.23 5.69 9.29
C LYS A 269 14.95 5.23 9.99
N ALA A 270 15.08 4.35 10.99
CA ALA A 270 13.94 3.90 11.79
C ALA A 270 13.26 5.08 12.52
N CYS A 271 14.05 5.99 13.12
CA CYS A 271 13.53 7.20 13.78
C CYS A 271 12.99 8.23 12.79
N LEU A 272 13.49 8.28 11.56
CA LEU A 272 12.99 9.19 10.54
C LEU A 272 11.55 8.83 10.13
N ASP A 273 11.24 7.54 10.12
CA ASP A 273 9.91 7.03 9.79
C ASP A 273 9.40 7.55 8.44
N ALA A 274 10.09 7.21 7.38
CA ALA A 274 9.80 7.72 6.04
C ALA A 274 8.37 7.41 5.57
N LEU A 275 7.85 6.21 5.86
CA LEU A 275 6.49 5.79 5.49
C LEU A 275 5.45 6.55 6.30
N GLY A 276 5.56 6.56 7.63
CA GLY A 276 4.61 7.27 8.49
C GLY A 276 4.60 8.79 8.24
N ARG A 277 5.75 9.39 7.90
CA ARG A 277 5.80 10.80 7.46
C ARG A 277 5.11 11.01 6.13
N ALA A 278 5.40 10.19 5.12
CA ALA A 278 4.85 10.34 3.79
C ALA A 278 3.32 10.27 3.80
N ILE A 279 2.76 9.28 4.47
CA ILE A 279 1.31 9.14 4.59
C ILE A 279 0.69 10.25 5.44
N SER A 280 1.31 10.62 6.57
CA SER A 280 0.83 11.70 7.44
C SER A 280 0.77 13.04 6.70
N ASP A 281 1.81 13.37 5.93
CA ASP A 281 1.86 14.61 5.14
C ASP A 281 0.85 14.57 3.97
N SER A 282 0.69 13.41 3.31
CA SER A 282 -0.26 13.24 2.22
C SER A 282 -1.72 13.41 2.69
N LEU A 283 -2.09 12.80 3.82
CA LEU A 283 -3.42 12.94 4.40
C LEU A 283 -3.65 14.37 4.95
N SER A 284 -2.62 14.97 5.56
CA SER A 284 -2.68 16.39 5.94
C SER A 284 -2.96 17.28 4.73
N ALA A 285 -2.30 17.01 3.60
CA ALA A 285 -2.49 17.77 2.37
C ALA A 285 -3.92 17.64 1.83
N LEU A 286 -4.51 16.43 1.81
CA LEU A 286 -5.89 16.22 1.37
C LEU A 286 -6.90 16.97 2.25
N ILE A 287 -6.71 16.92 3.58
CA ILE A 287 -7.60 17.57 4.54
C ILE A 287 -7.43 19.09 4.50
N CYS A 288 -6.19 19.58 4.68
CA CYS A 288 -5.92 21.01 4.80
C CYS A 288 -6.16 21.79 3.50
N HIS A 289 -6.01 21.14 2.34
CA HIS A 289 -6.33 21.74 1.05
C HIS A 289 -7.76 21.43 0.58
N GLY A 290 -8.59 20.87 1.47
CA GLY A 290 -10.04 20.81 1.35
C GLY A 290 -10.57 19.85 0.28
N VAL A 291 -9.91 18.73 -0.01
CA VAL A 291 -10.41 17.71 -0.95
C VAL A 291 -11.77 17.19 -0.48
N PHE A 292 -11.88 16.78 0.79
CA PHE A 292 -13.11 16.22 1.35
C PHE A 292 -14.24 17.25 1.56
N GLU A 293 -13.91 18.54 1.51
CA GLU A 293 -14.92 19.60 1.49
C GLU A 293 -15.48 19.83 0.10
N ARG A 294 -14.68 19.62 -0.95
CA ARG A 294 -15.12 19.72 -2.34
C ARG A 294 -15.78 18.44 -2.84
N PHE A 295 -15.31 17.30 -2.34
CA PHE A 295 -15.75 15.97 -2.75
C PHE A 295 -16.11 15.14 -1.51
N PRO A 296 -17.32 15.36 -0.94
CA PRO A 296 -17.69 14.81 0.36
C PRO A 296 -17.94 13.30 0.38
N ASN A 297 -17.94 12.63 -0.76
CA ASN A 297 -18.09 11.17 -0.84
C ASN A 297 -16.78 10.46 -1.20
N VAL A 298 -15.68 11.19 -1.42
CA VAL A 298 -14.36 10.58 -1.64
C VAL A 298 -13.89 9.86 -0.39
N ARG A 299 -13.36 8.66 -0.58
CA ARG A 299 -12.77 7.81 0.47
C ARG A 299 -11.34 7.47 0.09
N VAL A 300 -10.46 7.44 1.08
CA VAL A 300 -9.04 7.16 0.92
C VAL A 300 -8.64 6.10 1.94
N ALA A 301 -7.87 5.11 1.50
CA ALA A 301 -7.29 4.10 2.38
C ALA A 301 -5.77 4.26 2.45
N SER A 302 -5.23 4.31 3.67
CA SER A 302 -3.81 4.17 3.95
C SER A 302 -3.47 2.69 4.03
N VAL A 303 -2.62 2.20 3.13
CA VAL A 303 -2.28 0.78 3.01
C VAL A 303 -0.77 0.61 3.12
N GLU A 304 -0.31 -0.38 3.87
CA GLU A 304 1.11 -0.67 4.14
C GLU A 304 1.90 0.53 4.73
N ASN A 305 1.23 1.35 5.54
CA ASN A 305 1.88 2.47 6.23
C ASN A 305 1.77 2.35 7.77
N GLY A 306 1.14 1.28 8.27
CA GLY A 306 0.85 1.13 9.70
C GLY A 306 -0.09 2.22 10.25
N ALA A 307 -0.13 2.34 11.59
CA ALA A 307 -1.01 3.29 12.27
C ALA A 307 -0.30 4.19 13.31
N HIS A 308 0.98 3.98 13.61
CA HIS A 308 1.73 4.73 14.64
C HIS A 308 1.84 6.25 14.34
N TRP A 309 1.72 6.66 13.07
CA TRP A 309 1.70 8.06 12.62
C TRP A 309 0.38 8.78 12.95
N LEU A 310 -0.70 8.05 13.24
CA LEU A 310 -2.05 8.58 13.40
C LEU A 310 -2.23 9.46 14.65
N PRO A 311 -1.86 9.02 15.87
CA PRO A 311 -2.05 9.84 17.07
C PRO A 311 -1.42 11.23 16.94
N PRO A 312 -0.14 11.38 16.53
CA PRO A 312 0.46 12.70 16.36
C PRO A 312 -0.15 13.50 15.21
N LEU A 313 -0.70 12.86 14.17
CA LEU A 313 -1.40 13.56 13.11
C LEU A 313 -2.71 14.19 13.63
N LEU A 314 -3.55 13.41 14.32
CA LEU A 314 -4.82 13.92 14.86
C LEU A 314 -4.58 15.06 15.85
N GLN A 315 -3.56 14.96 16.71
CA GLN A 315 -3.17 16.04 17.62
C GLN A 315 -2.75 17.33 16.87
N ARG A 316 -2.02 17.19 15.78
CA ARG A 316 -1.64 18.36 14.94
C ARG A 316 -2.85 18.98 14.27
N LEU A 317 -3.77 18.18 13.72
CA LEU A 317 -5.00 18.65 13.09
C LEU A 317 -5.89 19.41 14.08
N GLU A 318 -6.05 18.89 15.29
CA GLU A 318 -6.77 19.55 16.38
C GLU A 318 -6.16 20.91 16.72
N ARG A 319 -4.84 20.95 16.89
CA ARG A 319 -4.10 22.18 17.19
C ARG A 319 -4.25 23.23 16.08
N VAL A 320 -4.10 22.80 14.82
CA VAL A 320 -4.20 23.68 13.65
C VAL A 320 -5.62 24.24 13.54
N TYR A 321 -6.65 23.43 13.81
CA TYR A 321 -8.04 23.91 13.86
C TYR A 321 -8.22 24.98 14.92
N GLY A 322 -7.71 24.77 16.14
CA GLY A 322 -7.76 25.78 17.20
C GLY A 322 -7.05 27.09 16.87
N GLN A 323 -5.99 27.03 16.05
CA GLN A 323 -5.24 28.20 15.60
C GLN A 323 -5.87 28.91 14.40
N MET A 324 -6.48 28.17 13.48
CA MET A 324 -6.94 28.68 12.18
C MET A 324 -8.33 28.09 11.80
N PRO A 325 -9.36 28.19 12.65
CA PRO A 325 -10.66 27.54 12.39
C PRO A 325 -11.32 28.03 11.10
N GLY A 326 -11.09 29.29 10.71
CA GLY A 326 -11.69 29.89 9.50
C GLY A 326 -11.18 29.29 8.17
N HIS A 327 -10.13 28.44 8.20
CA HIS A 327 -9.66 27.73 7.02
C HIS A 327 -10.41 26.43 6.74
N PHE A 328 -11.22 25.95 7.66
CA PHE A 328 -11.94 24.69 7.56
C PHE A 328 -13.45 24.92 7.60
N LYS A 329 -14.18 24.32 6.67
CA LYS A 329 -15.66 24.28 6.72
C LYS A 329 -16.17 23.24 7.71
N ARG A 330 -15.40 22.17 7.92
CA ARG A 330 -15.68 21.08 8.87
C ARG A 330 -14.43 20.80 9.68
N HIS A 331 -14.60 20.33 10.91
CA HIS A 331 -13.49 20.00 11.78
C HIS A 331 -12.55 18.98 11.10
N PRO A 332 -11.24 19.22 11.01
CA PRO A 332 -10.32 18.37 10.23
C PRO A 332 -10.18 16.94 10.78
N VAL A 333 -10.29 16.76 12.11
CA VAL A 333 -10.29 15.41 12.72
C VAL A 333 -11.57 14.64 12.35
N GLU A 334 -12.72 15.32 12.27
CA GLU A 334 -13.95 14.68 11.82
C GLU A 334 -13.90 14.35 10.32
N GLN A 335 -13.25 15.19 9.50
CA GLN A 335 -13.00 14.85 8.10
C GLN A 335 -12.13 13.59 8.01
N PHE A 336 -11.07 13.49 8.83
CA PHE A 336 -10.26 12.27 8.90
C PHE A 336 -11.12 11.04 9.20
N ARG A 337 -11.86 11.08 10.32
CA ARG A 337 -12.71 9.97 10.79
C ARG A 337 -13.77 9.53 9.77
N GLN A 338 -14.24 10.46 8.95
CA GLN A 338 -15.28 10.20 7.96
C GLN A 338 -14.73 9.57 6.68
N HIS A 339 -13.56 10.02 6.21
CA HIS A 339 -13.08 9.76 4.86
C HIS A 339 -11.89 8.80 4.76
N ILE A 340 -11.13 8.62 5.87
CA ILE A 340 -9.88 7.87 5.85
C ILE A 340 -10.07 6.49 6.47
N TYR A 341 -9.58 5.48 5.76
CA TYR A 341 -9.46 4.10 6.23
C TYR A 341 -7.99 3.79 6.48
N VAL A 342 -7.72 2.97 7.50
CA VAL A 342 -6.36 2.64 7.93
C VAL A 342 -6.19 1.13 7.98
N VAL A 343 -5.14 0.64 7.33
CA VAL A 343 -4.63 -0.73 7.47
C VAL A 343 -3.48 -0.68 8.46
N PRO A 344 -3.68 -1.14 9.71
CA PRO A 344 -2.61 -1.18 10.70
C PRO A 344 -1.63 -2.31 10.39
N PHE A 345 -0.40 -2.20 10.90
CA PHE A 345 0.52 -3.33 11.01
C PHE A 345 0.19 -4.20 12.23
N TYR A 346 0.69 -5.44 12.25
CA TYR A 346 0.48 -6.36 13.38
C TYR A 346 1.20 -5.95 14.67
N GLU A 347 2.14 -5.02 14.60
CA GLU A 347 2.81 -4.41 15.76
C GLU A 347 2.13 -3.15 16.28
N ASP A 348 1.12 -2.62 15.58
CA ASP A 348 0.39 -1.43 15.99
C ASP A 348 -0.54 -1.70 17.20
N ASN A 349 -0.80 -0.68 17.99
CA ASN A 349 -1.72 -0.76 19.11
C ASN A 349 -3.18 -0.62 18.63
N ILE A 350 -3.83 -1.75 18.36
CA ILE A 350 -5.21 -1.80 17.84
C ILE A 350 -6.21 -1.18 18.82
N ARG A 351 -6.01 -1.31 20.13
CA ARG A 351 -6.89 -0.66 21.12
C ARG A 351 -6.84 0.86 21.02
N GLU A 352 -5.65 1.43 20.97
CA GLU A 352 -5.47 2.87 20.80
C GLU A 352 -6.04 3.34 19.45
N LEU A 353 -5.83 2.57 18.40
CA LEU A 353 -6.39 2.89 17.09
C LEU A 353 -7.93 2.96 17.11
N ALA A 354 -8.59 2.00 17.75
CA ALA A 354 -10.04 1.95 17.86
C ALA A 354 -10.62 3.05 18.78
N GLU A 355 -9.82 3.62 19.70
CA GLU A 355 -10.18 4.79 20.50
C GLU A 355 -10.09 6.10 19.68
N LEU A 356 -9.21 6.15 18.68
CA LEU A 356 -8.93 7.34 17.88
C LEU A 356 -9.84 7.48 16.66
N ILE A 357 -10.18 6.37 16.01
CA ILE A 357 -11.03 6.36 14.81
C ILE A 357 -12.12 5.28 14.94
N PRO A 358 -13.27 5.46 14.24
CA PRO A 358 -14.30 4.42 14.22
C PRO A 358 -13.76 3.08 13.69
N VAL A 359 -14.18 1.98 14.30
CA VAL A 359 -13.79 0.63 13.88
C VAL A 359 -14.14 0.36 12.41
N GLU A 360 -15.20 1.01 11.91
CA GLU A 360 -15.62 1.00 10.50
C GLU A 360 -14.59 1.61 9.54
N ARG A 361 -13.54 2.23 10.06
CA ARG A 361 -12.43 2.83 9.31
C ARG A 361 -11.12 2.05 9.46
N ILE A 362 -11.14 0.90 10.11
CA ILE A 362 -10.00 -0.01 10.24
C ILE A 362 -10.20 -1.17 9.26
N LEU A 363 -9.16 -1.51 8.51
CA LEU A 363 -9.16 -2.62 7.55
C LEU A 363 -8.09 -3.64 7.94
N PHE A 364 -8.35 -4.90 7.71
CA PHE A 364 -7.34 -5.95 7.73
C PHE A 364 -6.56 -5.96 6.42
N GLY A 365 -5.23 -5.99 6.49
CA GLY A 365 -4.32 -6.18 5.37
C GLY A 365 -3.16 -7.07 5.78
N SER A 366 -2.83 -8.06 4.95
CA SER A 366 -1.84 -9.08 5.28
C SER A 366 -0.43 -8.76 4.81
N ASP A 367 -0.31 -7.93 3.80
CA ASP A 367 0.93 -7.68 3.05
C ASP A 367 1.55 -8.98 2.46
N PHE A 368 0.73 -10.02 2.27
CA PHE A 368 1.21 -11.31 1.74
C PHE A 368 1.45 -11.23 0.22
N PRO A 369 2.59 -11.67 -0.33
CA PRO A 369 3.59 -12.57 0.27
C PRO A 369 4.90 -11.88 0.68
N HIS A 370 4.88 -10.61 1.05
CA HIS A 370 6.09 -9.90 1.46
C HIS A 370 6.66 -10.45 2.78
N PRO A 371 7.99 -10.30 3.00
CA PRO A 371 8.62 -10.78 4.23
C PRO A 371 8.25 -9.97 5.47
N GLU A 372 7.74 -8.77 5.30
CA GLU A 372 7.19 -7.88 6.33
C GLU A 372 5.85 -8.37 6.87
N GLY A 373 5.02 -9.02 6.04
CA GLY A 373 3.74 -9.59 6.42
C GLY A 373 3.86 -10.79 7.37
N LEU A 374 2.76 -11.51 7.59
CA LEU A 374 2.78 -12.74 8.38
C LEU A 374 2.85 -13.98 7.48
N PRO A 375 3.49 -15.08 7.94
CA PRO A 375 3.52 -16.35 7.19
C PRO A 375 2.13 -16.91 6.90
N HIS A 376 1.20 -16.64 7.81
CA HIS A 376 -0.20 -17.03 7.73
C HIS A 376 -1.08 -15.80 7.98
N PRO A 377 -1.68 -15.21 6.95
CA PRO A 377 -2.47 -13.99 7.05
C PRO A 377 -3.52 -13.97 8.17
N LEU A 378 -4.24 -15.08 8.38
CA LEU A 378 -5.26 -15.15 9.42
C LEU A 378 -4.73 -15.10 10.85
N ASP A 379 -3.42 -15.27 11.06
CA ASP A 379 -2.81 -15.10 12.38
C ASP A 379 -2.92 -13.66 12.90
N TYR A 380 -3.19 -12.71 12.00
CA TYR A 380 -3.46 -11.31 12.31
C TYR A 380 -4.66 -11.12 13.27
N ILE A 381 -5.60 -12.06 13.33
CA ILE A 381 -6.75 -11.99 14.24
C ILE A 381 -6.33 -11.84 15.71
N ARG A 382 -5.12 -12.27 16.07
CA ARG A 382 -4.61 -12.12 17.45
C ARG A 382 -4.49 -10.66 17.85
N GLU A 383 -4.07 -9.82 16.91
CA GLU A 383 -3.87 -8.39 17.13
C GLU A 383 -5.23 -7.70 17.33
N PHE A 384 -6.26 -8.18 16.62
CA PHE A 384 -7.63 -7.71 16.76
C PHE A 384 -8.37 -8.29 17.97
N SER A 385 -7.77 -9.21 18.74
CA SER A 385 -8.42 -9.86 19.89
C SER A 385 -8.83 -8.91 21.03
N VAL A 386 -8.33 -7.68 21.00
CA VAL A 386 -8.71 -6.60 21.93
C VAL A 386 -10.08 -5.98 21.59
N LEU A 387 -10.65 -6.30 20.42
CA LEU A 387 -11.95 -5.88 19.93
C LEU A 387 -13.01 -6.95 20.24
N GLY A 388 -14.28 -6.55 20.20
CA GLY A 388 -15.41 -7.48 20.24
C GLY A 388 -15.58 -8.26 18.94
N ASP A 389 -16.26 -9.43 18.97
CA ASP A 389 -16.41 -10.30 17.78
C ASP A 389 -17.06 -9.58 16.60
N ALA A 390 -18.10 -8.77 16.83
CA ALA A 390 -18.74 -7.97 15.80
C ALA A 390 -17.81 -6.88 15.20
N GLU A 391 -16.87 -6.36 15.97
CA GLU A 391 -15.88 -5.39 15.51
C GLU A 391 -14.78 -6.08 14.70
N ILE A 392 -14.36 -7.29 15.10
CA ILE A 392 -13.42 -8.11 14.33
C ILE A 392 -14.00 -8.44 12.97
N GLU A 393 -15.28 -8.85 12.88
CA GLU A 393 -15.96 -9.08 11.61
C GLU A 393 -15.96 -7.81 10.73
N LYS A 394 -16.22 -6.63 11.31
CA LYS A 394 -16.13 -5.38 10.56
C LYS A 394 -14.74 -5.18 9.97
N VAL A 395 -13.68 -5.26 10.79
CA VAL A 395 -12.29 -5.01 10.38
C VAL A 395 -11.82 -6.02 9.33
N MET A 396 -12.10 -7.31 9.54
CA MET A 396 -11.61 -8.39 8.68
C MET A 396 -12.54 -8.72 7.51
N SER A 397 -13.72 -8.10 7.42
CA SER A 397 -14.71 -8.43 6.39
C SER A 397 -15.47 -7.21 5.87
N SER A 398 -16.52 -6.78 6.57
CA SER A 398 -17.55 -5.93 6.02
C SER A 398 -17.08 -4.50 5.67
N ASN A 399 -16.05 -3.98 6.33
CA ASN A 399 -15.51 -2.65 6.03
C ASN A 399 -14.92 -2.59 4.61
N LEU A 400 -14.04 -3.53 4.25
CA LEU A 400 -13.47 -3.58 2.90
C LEU A 400 -14.53 -3.94 1.86
N GLN A 401 -15.40 -4.91 2.17
CA GLN A 401 -16.49 -5.30 1.28
C GLN A 401 -17.38 -4.10 0.91
N GLY A 402 -17.76 -3.29 1.90
CA GLY A 402 -18.54 -2.08 1.68
C GLY A 402 -17.82 -1.05 0.81
N LEU A 403 -16.51 -0.84 1.06
CA LEU A 403 -15.69 0.05 0.22
C LEU A 403 -15.67 -0.38 -1.25
N LEU A 404 -15.42 -1.66 -1.52
CA LEU A 404 -15.30 -2.19 -2.88
C LEU A 404 -16.66 -2.23 -3.61
N ARG A 405 -17.77 -2.33 -2.89
CA ARG A 405 -19.13 -2.22 -3.46
C ARG A 405 -19.56 -0.78 -3.71
N GLY A 406 -18.84 0.19 -3.16
CA GLY A 406 -19.20 1.59 -3.25
C GLY A 406 -20.31 1.98 -2.27
N ASP A 407 -20.52 1.20 -1.21
CA ASP A 407 -21.52 1.51 -0.19
C ASP A 407 -21.15 2.84 0.47
N ARG A 408 -22.13 3.74 0.55
CA ARG A 408 -21.99 5.01 1.25
C ARG A 408 -22.28 4.73 2.71
N GLY A 409 -21.22 4.53 3.51
CA GLY A 409 -21.31 4.32 4.95
C GLY A 409 -21.69 5.58 5.72
#